data_4f9bebc03d083ce5ae2954ec81a45872
#
_entry.id   4f9bebc03d083ce5ae2954ec81a45872
#
_cell.length_a   1.000
_cell.length_b   1.000
_cell.length_c   1.000
_cell.angle_alpha   90.00
_cell.angle_beta   90.00
_cell.angle_gamma   90.00
#
_symmetry.space_group_name_H-M   'P 1'
#
loop_
_entity.id
_entity.type
_entity.pdbx_description
1 polymer ?
#
loop_
_entity_poly.entity_id
_entity_poly.type
_entity_poly.pdbx_seq_one_letter_code
_entity_poly.pdbx_strand_id
1 'polypeptide(L)'
;MLAWNDIYSSRMSRVEFTPADQNGFDAELSISQLGPVKLAKLSVDRCSIERTRRHLSQSPRLYSFLLQAKGSSTFYHYGHEARLSEGDFVLCDTGMPHSFHTGTPSVTIMVRVMPDVLREYLPALEQFCGLHLGKAVGVTNTLAAMVQSLSDQVDFGAYPDYEGRVARYLLEMISISYTMGFDCRSSSASVEVWRRRNEVIRYIEDNLRDPALTAESVADGVHLSPRYLRAIFSASGGKVSDYIRRRRLQECARKLRDPAWSGHTLMKIAFSSGFNSAAHFSRSFHDEFGVTPREYRRGTR
;
A
#
# COMPACT_ATOMS: atom_id res chain seq x y z
N MET A 1 -14.69 7.22 -14.68
CA MET A 1 -13.86 7.20 -13.45
C MET A 1 -14.65 7.31 -12.16
N LEU A 2 -15.50 8.34 -11.94
CA LEU A 2 -16.29 8.42 -10.69
C LEU A 2 -17.11 7.15 -10.45
N ALA A 3 -17.82 6.65 -11.46
CA ALA A 3 -18.59 5.41 -11.37
C ALA A 3 -17.76 4.18 -11.01
N TRP A 4 -16.52 4.08 -11.52
CA TRP A 4 -15.62 2.98 -11.19
C TRP A 4 -15.15 3.05 -9.73
N ASN A 5 -14.74 4.24 -9.26
CA ASN A 5 -14.35 4.45 -7.86
C ASN A 5 -15.47 4.06 -6.89
N ASP A 6 -16.73 4.38 -7.25
CA ASP A 6 -17.90 4.02 -6.44
C ASP A 6 -18.16 2.51 -6.47
N ILE A 7 -18.10 1.87 -7.66
CA ILE A 7 -18.24 0.42 -7.81
C ILE A 7 -17.18 -0.33 -7.00
N TYR A 8 -15.91 0.04 -7.15
CA TYR A 8 -14.84 -0.61 -6.40
C TYR A 8 -14.98 -0.38 -4.89
N SER A 9 -15.27 0.85 -4.48
CA SER A 9 -15.40 1.23 -3.08
C SER A 9 -16.56 0.54 -2.37
N SER A 10 -17.66 0.26 -3.08
CA SER A 10 -18.81 -0.45 -2.53
C SER A 10 -18.55 -1.93 -2.27
N ARG A 11 -17.63 -2.54 -3.00
CA ARG A 11 -17.34 -3.98 -2.94
C ARG A 11 -16.06 -4.32 -2.19
N MET A 12 -15.11 -3.39 -2.15
CA MET A 12 -13.76 -3.61 -1.64
C MET A 12 -13.42 -2.67 -0.49
N SER A 13 -12.60 -1.70 -0.76
CA SER A 13 -12.17 -0.65 0.20
C SER A 13 -12.11 0.67 -0.54
N ARG A 14 -12.41 1.75 0.13
CA ARG A 14 -12.29 3.08 -0.50
C ARG A 14 -10.85 3.37 -0.90
N VAL A 15 -10.68 3.61 -2.18
CA VAL A 15 -9.44 4.04 -2.82
C VAL A 15 -9.80 5.01 -3.95
N GLU A 16 -8.82 5.68 -4.48
CA GLU A 16 -8.97 6.56 -5.64
C GLU A 16 -8.12 6.03 -6.80
N PHE A 17 -8.77 5.75 -7.93
CA PHE A 17 -8.10 5.38 -9.18
C PHE A 17 -7.87 6.63 -10.01
N THR A 18 -6.65 6.80 -10.48
CA THR A 18 -6.26 7.85 -11.42
C THR A 18 -5.63 7.20 -12.64
N PRO A 19 -6.31 7.16 -13.81
CA PRO A 19 -5.75 6.61 -15.03
C PRO A 19 -4.49 7.36 -15.47
N ALA A 20 -3.57 6.66 -16.11
CA ALA A 20 -2.43 7.27 -16.76
C ALA A 20 -2.83 7.96 -18.08
N ASP A 21 -3.86 7.43 -18.78
CA ASP A 21 -4.45 8.01 -19.99
C ASP A 21 -5.91 8.41 -19.71
N GLN A 22 -6.30 9.59 -20.19
CA GLN A 22 -7.66 10.11 -20.03
C GLN A 22 -8.63 9.64 -21.13
N ASN A 23 -8.12 9.12 -22.25
CA ASN A 23 -8.92 8.78 -23.42
C ASN A 23 -9.51 7.36 -23.41
N GLY A 24 -9.25 6.61 -22.38
CA GLY A 24 -9.81 5.28 -22.17
C GLY A 24 -9.26 4.69 -20.87
N PHE A 25 -10.09 4.03 -20.12
CA PHE A 25 -9.70 3.28 -18.92
C PHE A 25 -10.59 2.06 -18.84
N ASP A 26 -9.99 0.91 -18.99
CA ASP A 26 -10.65 -0.37 -18.79
C ASP A 26 -10.28 -0.96 -17.45
N ALA A 27 -11.31 -1.47 -16.74
CA ALA A 27 -11.12 -2.08 -15.46
C ALA A 27 -12.20 -3.13 -15.17
N GLU A 28 -11.78 -4.27 -14.69
CA GLU A 28 -12.63 -5.39 -14.34
C GLU A 28 -12.33 -5.87 -12.92
N LEU A 29 -13.36 -6.15 -12.14
CA LEU A 29 -13.26 -6.68 -10.79
C LEU A 29 -14.16 -7.89 -10.63
N SER A 30 -13.58 -9.06 -10.36
CA SER A 30 -14.27 -10.25 -9.91
C SER A 30 -13.98 -10.51 -8.43
N ILE A 31 -14.98 -11.00 -7.70
CA ILE A 31 -14.88 -11.27 -6.26
C ILE A 31 -15.53 -12.61 -5.98
N SER A 32 -14.84 -13.45 -5.21
CA SER A 32 -15.36 -14.71 -4.68
C SER A 32 -15.07 -14.83 -3.19
N GLN A 33 -15.87 -15.62 -2.50
CA GLN A 33 -15.70 -15.91 -1.07
C GLN A 33 -15.20 -17.34 -0.92
N LEU A 34 -14.21 -17.54 -0.05
CA LEU A 34 -13.65 -18.84 0.30
C LEU A 34 -13.56 -18.96 1.84
N GLY A 35 -14.65 -19.38 2.47
CA GLY A 35 -14.75 -19.39 3.92
C GLY A 35 -14.46 -17.99 4.52
N PRO A 36 -13.46 -17.84 5.43
CA PRO A 36 -13.12 -16.54 6.03
C PRO A 36 -12.27 -15.64 5.11
N VAL A 37 -11.92 -16.09 3.91
CA VAL A 37 -11.07 -15.39 2.95
C VAL A 37 -11.89 -14.83 1.81
N LYS A 38 -11.69 -13.57 1.44
CA LYS A 38 -12.22 -12.99 0.22
C LYS A 38 -11.14 -12.93 -0.83
N LEU A 39 -11.39 -13.54 -1.99
CA LEU A 39 -10.55 -13.43 -3.18
C LEU A 39 -11.11 -12.33 -4.08
N ALA A 40 -10.24 -11.47 -4.61
CA ALA A 40 -10.63 -10.48 -5.58
C ALA A 40 -9.58 -10.39 -6.69
N LYS A 41 -10.00 -10.46 -7.95
CA LYS A 41 -9.15 -10.31 -9.12
C LYS A 41 -9.48 -9.00 -9.79
N LEU A 42 -8.49 -8.14 -9.88
CA LEU A 42 -8.57 -6.81 -10.46
C LEU A 42 -7.71 -6.76 -11.72
N SER A 43 -8.34 -6.54 -12.86
CA SER A 43 -7.67 -6.22 -14.12
C SER A 43 -7.83 -4.73 -14.37
N VAL A 44 -6.76 -4.01 -14.65
CA VAL A 44 -6.78 -2.57 -14.89
C VAL A 44 -5.75 -2.16 -15.91
N ASP A 45 -6.06 -1.14 -16.67
CA ASP A 45 -5.09 -0.38 -17.46
C ASP A 45 -4.10 0.37 -16.54
N ARG A 46 -3.11 1.02 -17.16
CA ARG A 46 -2.15 1.84 -16.44
C ARG A 46 -2.84 2.90 -15.58
N CYS A 47 -2.66 2.82 -14.28
CA CYS A 47 -3.26 3.76 -13.34
C CYS A 47 -2.46 3.86 -12.04
N SER A 48 -2.80 4.88 -11.26
CA SER A 48 -2.45 5.01 -9.86
C SER A 48 -3.66 4.70 -9.01
N ILE A 49 -3.50 3.88 -7.99
CA ILE A 49 -4.54 3.53 -7.00
C ILE A 49 -4.05 4.01 -5.64
N GLU A 50 -4.75 4.95 -5.04
CA GLU A 50 -4.33 5.57 -3.80
C GLU A 50 -5.35 5.37 -2.67
N ARG A 51 -4.89 4.92 -1.52
CA ARG A 51 -5.62 4.93 -0.27
C ARG A 51 -5.02 5.95 0.67
N THR A 52 -5.72 7.05 0.83
CA THR A 52 -5.30 8.13 1.72
C THR A 52 -6.01 8.01 3.08
N ARG A 53 -5.62 8.82 4.05
CA ARG A 53 -6.26 8.90 5.37
C ARG A 53 -7.76 9.13 5.33
N ARG A 54 -8.25 9.91 4.35
CA ARG A 54 -9.70 10.16 4.18
C ARG A 54 -10.49 8.88 3.97
N HIS A 55 -9.84 7.86 3.41
CA HIS A 55 -10.46 6.59 3.07
C HIS A 55 -10.46 5.58 4.24
N LEU A 56 -9.65 5.82 5.29
CA LEU A 56 -9.46 4.84 6.37
C LEU A 56 -10.65 4.72 7.30
N SER A 57 -11.31 5.84 7.62
CA SER A 57 -12.43 5.89 8.58
C SER A 57 -13.72 5.21 8.10
N GLN A 58 -13.76 4.78 6.84
CA GLN A 58 -15.00 4.35 6.18
C GLN A 58 -14.98 2.88 5.73
N SER A 59 -13.97 2.11 6.12
CA SER A 59 -13.85 0.70 5.74
C SER A 59 -13.19 -0.09 6.86
N PRO A 60 -13.59 -1.35 7.10
CA PRO A 60 -12.94 -2.19 8.09
C PRO A 60 -11.47 -2.39 7.73
N ARG A 61 -10.63 -2.51 8.76
CA ARG A 61 -9.23 -2.89 8.60
C ARG A 61 -9.16 -4.36 8.21
N LEU A 62 -8.47 -4.64 7.11
CA LEU A 62 -8.18 -5.98 6.60
C LEU A 62 -6.70 -6.06 6.25
N TYR A 63 -6.18 -7.27 6.19
CA TYR A 63 -4.92 -7.55 5.50
C TYR A 63 -5.21 -8.11 4.12
N SER A 64 -4.43 -7.69 3.14
CA SER A 64 -4.58 -8.10 1.74
C SER A 64 -3.23 -8.53 1.18
N PHE A 65 -3.09 -9.81 0.85
CA PHE A 65 -1.95 -10.30 0.07
C PHE A 65 -2.22 -10.01 -1.40
N LEU A 66 -1.37 -9.19 -2.00
CA LEU A 66 -1.48 -8.77 -3.39
C LEU A 66 -0.50 -9.61 -4.21
N LEU A 67 -1.03 -10.47 -5.07
CA LEU A 67 -0.27 -11.21 -6.09
C LEU A 67 -0.29 -10.40 -7.38
N GLN A 68 0.86 -10.07 -7.92
CA GLN A 68 0.99 -9.57 -9.29
C GLN A 68 0.85 -10.75 -10.25
N ALA A 69 -0.35 -10.95 -10.81
CA ALA A 69 -0.64 -12.09 -11.67
C ALA A 69 -0.21 -11.86 -13.13
N LYS A 70 -0.32 -10.61 -13.64
CA LYS A 70 0.17 -10.19 -14.96
C LYS A 70 0.65 -8.74 -14.92
N GLY A 71 1.67 -8.42 -15.73
CA GLY A 71 2.23 -7.09 -15.84
C GLY A 71 3.16 -6.75 -14.69
N SER A 72 3.31 -5.45 -14.39
CA SER A 72 4.20 -4.95 -13.35
C SER A 72 3.60 -3.78 -12.61
N SER A 73 3.99 -3.61 -11.35
CA SER A 73 3.54 -2.50 -10.52
C SER A 73 4.57 -2.10 -9.48
N THR A 74 4.38 -0.91 -8.92
CA THR A 74 5.13 -0.45 -7.76
C THR A 74 4.15 -0.15 -6.61
N PHE A 75 4.40 -0.75 -5.47
CA PHE A 75 3.58 -0.60 -4.27
C PHE A 75 4.34 0.15 -3.18
N TYR A 76 3.71 1.18 -2.62
CA TYR A 76 4.26 1.99 -1.52
C TYR A 76 3.40 1.79 -0.28
N HIS A 77 4.00 1.24 0.77
CA HIS A 77 3.31 0.96 2.02
C HIS A 77 4.28 0.89 3.20
N TYR A 78 3.92 1.43 4.35
CA TYR A 78 4.78 1.48 5.53
C TYR A 78 6.20 2.03 5.28
N GLY A 79 6.34 2.95 4.30
CA GLY A 79 7.62 3.52 3.91
C GLY A 79 8.53 2.58 3.10
N HIS A 80 8.01 1.43 2.70
CA HIS A 80 8.66 0.53 1.75
C HIS A 80 8.19 0.83 0.33
N GLU A 81 9.08 0.62 -0.62
CA GLU A 81 8.80 0.57 -2.05
C GLU A 81 9.02 -0.87 -2.51
N ALA A 82 7.97 -1.54 -2.96
CA ALA A 82 8.03 -2.87 -3.52
C ALA A 82 7.74 -2.81 -5.02
N ARG A 83 8.71 -3.21 -5.85
CA ARG A 83 8.52 -3.38 -7.29
C ARG A 83 8.12 -4.82 -7.55
N LEU A 84 6.94 -5.00 -8.12
CA LEU A 84 6.33 -6.30 -8.32
C LEU A 84 6.34 -6.68 -9.79
N SER A 85 6.79 -7.89 -10.06
CA SER A 85 6.71 -8.59 -11.33
C SER A 85 5.76 -9.79 -11.20
N GLU A 86 5.45 -10.43 -12.31
CA GLU A 86 4.54 -11.58 -12.32
C GLU A 86 5.00 -12.70 -11.36
N GLY A 87 4.11 -13.11 -10.48
CA GLY A 87 4.33 -14.12 -9.44
C GLY A 87 4.81 -13.56 -8.09
N ASP A 88 5.08 -12.26 -7.99
CA ASP A 88 5.51 -11.62 -6.77
C ASP A 88 4.32 -11.23 -5.88
N PHE A 89 4.56 -11.23 -4.57
CA PHE A 89 3.58 -10.85 -3.55
C PHE A 89 4.03 -9.63 -2.73
N VAL A 90 3.05 -8.93 -2.20
CA VAL A 90 3.22 -7.96 -1.13
C VAL A 90 2.04 -8.00 -0.17
N LEU A 91 2.29 -7.80 1.12
CA LEU A 91 1.24 -7.67 2.14
C LEU A 91 0.86 -6.21 2.35
N CYS A 92 -0.43 -5.94 2.26
CA CYS A 92 -1.06 -4.64 2.51
C CYS A 92 -1.91 -4.67 3.78
N ASP A 93 -1.67 -3.74 4.69
CA ASP A 93 -2.60 -3.39 5.77
C ASP A 93 -3.54 -2.30 5.27
N THR A 94 -4.82 -2.61 5.06
CA THR A 94 -5.79 -1.62 4.57
C THR A 94 -6.14 -0.55 5.61
N GLY A 95 -5.73 -0.70 6.85
CA GLY A 95 -5.84 0.30 7.92
C GLY A 95 -4.81 1.42 7.84
N MET A 96 -3.89 1.37 6.87
CA MET A 96 -2.84 2.36 6.68
C MET A 96 -2.83 2.91 5.25
N PRO A 97 -2.38 4.16 5.05
CA PRO A 97 -2.24 4.73 3.71
C PRO A 97 -1.27 3.92 2.85
N HIS A 98 -1.63 3.77 1.58
CA HIS A 98 -0.78 3.10 0.59
C HIS A 98 -1.09 3.59 -0.82
N SER A 99 -0.16 3.36 -1.73
CA SER A 99 -0.39 3.58 -3.16
C SER A 99 0.16 2.43 -4.00
N PHE A 100 -0.51 2.18 -5.11
CA PHE A 100 -0.21 1.13 -6.06
C PHE A 100 -0.21 1.74 -7.46
N HIS A 101 0.92 1.66 -8.16
CA HIS A 101 1.09 2.23 -9.50
C HIS A 101 1.35 1.13 -10.50
N THR A 102 0.47 0.96 -11.47
CA THR A 102 0.64 -0.02 -12.54
C THR A 102 1.50 0.58 -13.65
N GLY A 103 2.60 -0.09 -14.00
CA GLY A 103 3.50 0.33 -15.09
C GLY A 103 2.98 -0.07 -16.47
N THR A 104 2.17 -1.12 -16.54
CA THR A 104 1.55 -1.72 -17.73
C THR A 104 0.11 -2.10 -17.40
N PRO A 105 -0.76 -2.45 -18.37
CA PRO A 105 -1.99 -3.16 -18.06
C PRO A 105 -1.70 -4.33 -17.13
N SER A 106 -2.45 -4.46 -16.06
CA SER A 106 -2.05 -5.27 -14.92
C SER A 106 -3.20 -6.10 -14.38
N VAL A 107 -2.90 -7.33 -13.96
CA VAL A 107 -3.83 -8.17 -13.22
C VAL A 107 -3.25 -8.43 -11.83
N THR A 108 -3.99 -8.03 -10.81
CA THR A 108 -3.65 -8.27 -9.40
C THR A 108 -4.71 -9.13 -8.75
N ILE A 109 -4.30 -10.19 -8.06
CA ILE A 109 -5.20 -11.03 -7.26
C ILE A 109 -4.95 -10.71 -5.78
N MET A 110 -6.04 -10.42 -5.09
CA MET A 110 -6.03 -10.03 -3.68
C MET A 110 -6.64 -11.14 -2.82
N VAL A 111 -5.87 -11.63 -1.86
CA VAL A 111 -6.35 -12.54 -0.80
C VAL A 111 -6.58 -11.70 0.44
N ARG A 112 -7.84 -11.44 0.78
CA ARG A 112 -8.25 -10.51 1.85
C ARG A 112 -8.73 -11.26 3.07
N VAL A 113 -8.20 -10.91 4.23
CA VAL A 113 -8.43 -11.63 5.49
C VAL A 113 -8.62 -10.65 6.64
N MET A 114 -9.49 -11.00 7.58
CA MET A 114 -9.63 -10.26 8.84
C MET A 114 -8.38 -10.42 9.70
N PRO A 115 -7.97 -9.37 10.45
CA PRO A 115 -6.76 -9.40 11.28
C PRO A 115 -6.71 -10.57 12.25
N ASP A 116 -7.82 -10.89 12.89
CA ASP A 116 -7.88 -11.92 13.93
C ASP A 116 -7.65 -13.31 13.33
N VAL A 117 -8.25 -13.59 12.16
CA VAL A 117 -8.06 -14.87 11.44
C VAL A 117 -6.61 -15.01 10.99
N LEU A 118 -6.02 -13.95 10.44
CA LEU A 118 -4.67 -14.03 9.88
C LEU A 118 -3.58 -14.16 10.97
N ARG A 119 -3.79 -13.56 12.16
CA ARG A 119 -2.85 -13.66 13.28
C ARG A 119 -2.67 -15.07 13.83
N GLU A 120 -3.62 -15.96 13.62
CA GLU A 120 -3.48 -17.39 13.98
C GLU A 120 -2.36 -18.08 13.17
N TYR A 121 -2.12 -17.59 11.94
CA TYR A 121 -1.12 -18.17 11.01
C TYR A 121 0.16 -17.34 10.96
N LEU A 122 0.07 -16.04 11.14
CA LEU A 122 1.17 -15.09 11.01
C LEU A 122 1.09 -14.04 12.15
N PRO A 123 1.59 -14.35 13.35
CA PRO A 123 1.38 -13.52 14.54
C PRO A 123 1.89 -12.08 14.43
N ALA A 124 2.99 -11.87 13.70
CA ALA A 124 3.64 -10.56 13.55
C ALA A 124 3.42 -9.98 12.15
N LEU A 125 2.15 -9.87 11.73
CA LEU A 125 1.73 -9.45 10.37
C LEU A 125 2.38 -8.17 9.91
N GLU A 126 2.42 -7.22 10.82
CA GLU A 126 2.84 -5.88 10.52
C GLU A 126 4.28 -5.81 10.00
N GLN A 127 5.16 -6.69 10.43
CA GLN A 127 6.57 -6.71 9.98
C GLN A 127 6.72 -7.02 8.49
N PHE A 128 5.73 -7.64 7.88
CA PHE A 128 5.76 -8.03 6.48
C PHE A 128 5.08 -7.02 5.54
N CYS A 129 4.36 -6.05 6.12
CA CYS A 129 3.61 -5.08 5.32
C CYS A 129 4.52 -4.22 4.44
N GLY A 130 4.22 -4.17 3.15
CA GLY A 130 5.00 -3.42 2.16
C GLY A 130 6.30 -4.08 1.72
N LEU A 131 6.66 -5.25 2.28
CA LEU A 131 7.85 -5.97 1.86
C LEU A 131 7.56 -6.85 0.64
N HIS A 132 8.48 -6.82 -0.32
CA HIS A 132 8.43 -7.62 -1.54
C HIS A 132 8.78 -9.08 -1.25
N LEU A 133 7.86 -9.99 -1.53
CA LEU A 133 8.09 -11.43 -1.50
C LEU A 133 8.17 -11.95 -2.94
N GLY A 134 9.39 -12.21 -3.40
CA GLY A 134 9.66 -12.64 -4.77
C GLY A 134 9.23 -14.09 -5.05
N LYS A 135 8.76 -14.36 -6.26
CA LYS A 135 8.30 -15.70 -6.68
C LYS A 135 9.36 -16.82 -6.56
N ALA A 136 10.64 -16.47 -6.61
CA ALA A 136 11.75 -17.43 -6.50
C ALA A 136 12.03 -17.87 -5.05
N VAL A 137 11.38 -17.27 -4.06
CA VAL A 137 11.64 -17.54 -2.65
C VAL A 137 10.79 -18.71 -2.16
N GLY A 138 11.45 -19.74 -1.68
CA GLY A 138 10.80 -20.91 -1.03
C GLY A 138 9.67 -21.50 -1.87
N VAL A 139 8.47 -21.54 -1.29
CA VAL A 139 7.26 -22.10 -1.92
C VAL A 139 6.36 -21.03 -2.56
N THR A 140 6.85 -19.81 -2.72
CA THR A 140 6.05 -18.66 -3.22
C THR A 140 5.47 -18.91 -4.60
N ASN A 141 6.20 -19.57 -5.49
CA ASN A 141 5.69 -19.92 -6.83
C ASN A 141 4.49 -20.90 -6.76
N THR A 142 4.53 -21.86 -5.85
CA THR A 142 3.39 -22.78 -5.59
C THR A 142 2.20 -22.01 -5.01
N LEU A 143 2.45 -21.08 -4.09
CA LEU A 143 1.42 -20.20 -3.56
C LEU A 143 0.79 -19.35 -4.67
N ALA A 144 1.59 -18.79 -5.58
CA ALA A 144 1.08 -17.99 -6.70
C ALA A 144 0.17 -18.82 -7.62
N ALA A 145 0.58 -20.04 -7.97
CA ALA A 145 -0.22 -20.96 -8.78
C ALA A 145 -1.55 -21.34 -8.06
N MET A 146 -1.50 -21.59 -6.76
CA MET A 146 -2.68 -21.86 -5.94
C MET A 146 -3.65 -20.68 -5.94
N VAL A 147 -3.16 -19.47 -5.67
CA VAL A 147 -3.99 -18.26 -5.64
C VAL A 147 -4.62 -17.97 -7.00
N GLN A 148 -3.87 -18.12 -8.09
CA GLN A 148 -4.39 -17.98 -9.45
C GLN A 148 -5.49 -19.01 -9.73
N SER A 149 -5.24 -20.30 -9.48
CA SER A 149 -6.23 -21.35 -9.69
C SER A 149 -7.51 -21.12 -8.89
N LEU A 150 -7.40 -20.72 -7.62
CA LEU A 150 -8.54 -20.42 -6.79
C LEU A 150 -9.32 -19.19 -7.28
N SER A 151 -8.62 -18.16 -7.79
CA SER A 151 -9.28 -16.95 -8.30
C SER A 151 -10.05 -17.16 -9.61
N ASP A 152 -9.69 -18.18 -10.37
CA ASP A 152 -10.33 -18.52 -11.64
C ASP A 152 -11.55 -19.45 -11.43
N GLN A 153 -11.70 -20.02 -10.22
CA GLN A 153 -12.88 -20.81 -9.84
C GLN A 153 -14.02 -19.87 -9.40
N VAL A 154 -15.11 -19.88 -10.15
CA VAL A 154 -16.22 -18.92 -9.95
C VAL A 154 -17.16 -19.33 -8.83
N ASP A 155 -17.23 -20.62 -8.46
CA ASP A 155 -18.24 -21.13 -7.53
C ASP A 155 -17.65 -22.10 -6.49
N PHE A 156 -17.28 -21.54 -5.35
CA PHE A 156 -16.95 -22.33 -4.15
C PHE A 156 -18.20 -22.78 -3.41
N GLY A 157 -19.34 -22.07 -3.58
CA GLY A 157 -20.59 -22.32 -2.87
C GLY A 157 -21.22 -23.71 -3.11
N ALA A 158 -20.75 -24.43 -4.16
CA ALA A 158 -21.15 -25.81 -4.41
C ALA A 158 -20.62 -26.81 -3.35
N TYR A 159 -19.59 -26.43 -2.58
CA TYR A 159 -18.93 -27.33 -1.61
C TYR A 159 -18.59 -26.61 -0.30
N PRO A 160 -19.56 -26.11 0.46
CA PRO A 160 -19.32 -25.26 1.65
C PRO A 160 -18.51 -25.96 2.74
N ASP A 161 -18.61 -27.30 2.87
CA ASP A 161 -17.84 -28.07 3.85
C ASP A 161 -16.34 -28.07 3.59
N TYR A 162 -15.92 -27.83 2.34
CA TYR A 162 -14.51 -27.81 1.94
C TYR A 162 -13.90 -26.40 1.91
N GLU A 163 -14.74 -25.37 1.79
CA GLU A 163 -14.25 -23.97 1.70
C GLU A 163 -13.33 -23.60 2.87
N GLY A 164 -13.75 -23.86 4.10
CA GLY A 164 -12.97 -23.58 5.29
C GLY A 164 -11.64 -24.35 5.35
N ARG A 165 -11.61 -25.58 4.79
CA ARG A 165 -10.39 -26.38 4.71
C ARG A 165 -9.42 -25.82 3.67
N VAL A 166 -9.91 -25.47 2.49
CA VAL A 166 -9.10 -24.88 1.42
C VAL A 166 -8.56 -23.51 1.87
N ALA A 167 -9.38 -22.68 2.51
CA ALA A 167 -8.95 -21.42 3.08
C ALA A 167 -7.82 -21.60 4.10
N ARG A 168 -7.91 -22.61 4.97
CA ARG A 168 -6.86 -22.94 5.94
C ARG A 168 -5.54 -23.27 5.25
N TYR A 169 -5.56 -24.17 4.26
CA TYR A 169 -4.34 -24.51 3.52
C TYR A 169 -3.73 -23.32 2.79
N LEU A 170 -4.57 -22.43 2.23
CA LEU A 170 -4.11 -21.20 1.62
C LEU A 170 -3.39 -20.31 2.64
N LEU A 171 -3.97 -20.11 3.83
CA LEU A 171 -3.39 -19.28 4.90
C LEU A 171 -2.10 -19.89 5.47
N GLU A 172 -2.02 -21.21 5.60
CA GLU A 172 -0.80 -21.93 5.97
C GLU A 172 0.30 -21.74 4.92
N MET A 173 -0.01 -21.88 3.63
CA MET A 173 0.95 -21.66 2.55
C MET A 173 1.44 -20.21 2.51
N ILE A 174 0.58 -19.23 2.76
CA ILE A 174 0.95 -17.84 2.92
C ILE A 174 1.93 -17.69 4.09
N SER A 175 1.60 -18.25 5.25
CA SER A 175 2.45 -18.20 6.45
C SER A 175 3.83 -18.79 6.20
N ILE A 176 3.89 -19.96 5.58
CA ILE A 176 5.15 -20.65 5.23
C ILE A 176 5.97 -19.78 4.26
N SER A 177 5.34 -19.23 3.21
CA SER A 177 6.03 -18.43 2.21
C SER A 177 6.64 -17.17 2.81
N TYR A 178 5.90 -16.45 3.67
CA TYR A 178 6.41 -15.27 4.36
C TYR A 178 7.48 -15.60 5.39
N THR A 179 7.30 -16.67 6.16
CA THR A 179 8.29 -17.13 7.16
C THR A 179 9.60 -17.52 6.49
N MET A 180 9.55 -18.28 5.39
CA MET A 180 10.73 -18.65 4.62
C MET A 180 11.38 -17.47 3.92
N GLY A 181 10.56 -16.57 3.37
CA GLY A 181 11.02 -15.44 2.57
C GLY A 181 11.75 -14.37 3.36
N PHE A 182 11.39 -14.21 4.62
CA PHE A 182 11.95 -13.15 5.46
C PHE A 182 12.80 -13.69 6.63
N ASP A 183 13.17 -14.96 6.61
CA ASP A 183 13.96 -15.64 7.65
C ASP A 183 13.51 -15.23 9.06
N CYS A 184 12.25 -15.49 9.37
CA CYS A 184 11.62 -15.09 10.63
C CYS A 184 12.15 -15.87 11.86
N ARG A 185 13.41 -16.25 11.86
CA ARG A 185 14.20 -16.41 13.08
C ARG A 185 14.54 -15.03 13.68
N SER A 186 13.65 -14.07 13.45
CA SER A 186 13.78 -12.74 14.05
C SER A 186 13.69 -12.91 15.57
N SER A 187 14.82 -12.64 16.21
CA SER A 187 14.88 -12.45 17.65
C SER A 187 13.74 -11.49 18.05
N SER A 188 13.24 -11.62 19.28
CA SER A 188 12.29 -10.66 19.87
C SER A 188 12.70 -9.20 19.64
N ALA A 189 13.99 -8.92 19.48
CA ALA A 189 14.56 -7.63 19.13
C ALA A 189 14.13 -7.11 17.73
N SER A 190 14.05 -7.96 16.72
CA SER A 190 13.64 -7.53 15.35
C SER A 190 12.16 -7.19 15.30
N VAL A 191 11.31 -7.93 16.02
CA VAL A 191 9.88 -7.65 16.15
C VAL A 191 9.66 -6.32 16.85
N GLU A 192 10.43 -6.03 17.91
CA GLU A 192 10.34 -4.77 18.67
C GLU A 192 10.80 -3.57 17.82
N VAL A 193 11.92 -3.68 17.10
CA VAL A 193 12.40 -2.65 16.16
C VAL A 193 11.32 -2.33 15.14
N TRP A 194 10.67 -3.36 14.61
CA TRP A 194 9.63 -3.22 13.63
C TRP A 194 8.35 -2.57 14.20
N ARG A 195 7.91 -3.00 15.38
CA ARG A 195 6.80 -2.39 16.11
C ARG A 195 7.05 -0.89 16.35
N ARG A 196 8.26 -0.54 16.79
CA ARG A 196 8.66 0.85 17.02
C ARG A 196 8.68 1.66 15.73
N ARG A 197 9.14 1.09 14.62
CA ARG A 197 9.12 1.76 13.33
C ARG A 197 7.68 2.11 12.90
N ASN A 198 6.75 1.20 13.06
CA ASN A 198 5.35 1.45 12.71
C ASN A 198 4.67 2.49 13.60
N GLU A 199 5.01 2.51 14.87
CA GLU A 199 4.59 3.58 15.79
C GLU A 199 5.08 4.95 15.30
N VAL A 200 6.34 5.03 14.90
CA VAL A 200 6.92 6.24 14.28
C VAL A 200 6.20 6.63 13.00
N ILE A 201 5.99 5.70 12.08
CA ILE A 201 5.28 5.96 10.82
C ILE A 201 3.87 6.47 11.10
N ARG A 202 3.14 5.85 12.01
CA ARG A 202 1.80 6.30 12.39
C ARG A 202 1.82 7.73 12.93
N TYR A 203 2.76 8.03 13.83
CA TYR A 203 2.93 9.38 14.36
C TYR A 203 3.22 10.41 13.26
N ILE A 204 4.11 10.09 12.31
CA ILE A 204 4.40 10.95 11.15
C ILE A 204 3.14 11.19 10.31
N GLU A 205 2.40 10.13 9.98
CA GLU A 205 1.18 10.24 9.20
C GLU A 205 0.12 11.08 9.93
N ASP A 206 0.04 10.97 11.27
CA ASP A 206 -0.89 11.75 12.10
C ASP A 206 -0.55 13.23 12.13
N ASN A 207 0.71 13.58 12.03
CA ASN A 207 1.21 14.94 12.12
C ASN A 207 1.77 15.49 10.78
N LEU A 208 1.52 14.82 9.64
CA LEU A 208 2.16 15.11 8.35
C LEU A 208 1.99 16.55 7.89
N ARG A 209 0.85 17.18 8.25
CA ARG A 209 0.49 18.54 7.85
C ARG A 209 1.10 19.61 8.74
N ASP A 210 1.65 19.24 9.87
CA ASP A 210 2.34 20.19 10.74
C ASP A 210 3.68 20.60 10.10
N PRO A 211 3.89 21.86 9.73
CA PRO A 211 5.13 22.31 9.13
C PRO A 211 6.34 22.21 10.09
N ALA A 212 6.10 22.13 11.40
CA ALA A 212 7.14 21.94 12.42
C ALA A 212 7.56 20.47 12.58
N LEU A 213 6.91 19.52 11.88
CA LEU A 213 7.28 18.11 11.95
C LEU A 213 8.67 17.87 11.36
N THR A 214 9.62 17.51 12.20
CA THR A 214 11.01 17.17 11.89
C THR A 214 11.37 15.79 12.45
N ALA A 215 12.55 15.27 12.12
CA ALA A 215 13.01 14.02 12.71
C ALA A 215 13.17 14.10 14.25
N GLU A 216 13.57 15.26 14.75
CA GLU A 216 13.69 15.54 16.18
C GLU A 216 12.32 15.54 16.86
N SER A 217 11.34 16.32 16.32
CA SER A 217 9.99 16.36 16.90
C SER A 217 9.27 15.00 16.81
N VAL A 218 9.58 14.20 15.81
CA VAL A 218 9.09 12.82 15.74
C VAL A 218 9.69 11.96 16.85
N ALA A 219 11.02 12.04 17.08
CA ALA A 219 11.68 11.29 18.13
C ALA A 219 11.08 11.62 19.52
N ASP A 220 10.88 12.90 19.77
CA ASP A 220 10.27 13.40 21.02
C ASP A 220 8.82 12.90 21.17
N GLY A 221 8.01 13.00 20.11
CA GLY A 221 6.61 12.63 20.13
C GLY A 221 6.34 11.12 20.29
N VAL A 222 7.31 10.26 19.92
CA VAL A 222 7.24 8.80 20.14
C VAL A 222 8.15 8.32 21.26
N HIS A 223 8.74 9.23 22.04
CA HIS A 223 9.63 8.93 23.17
C HIS A 223 10.82 8.04 22.81
N LEU A 224 11.45 8.31 21.65
CA LEU A 224 12.65 7.62 21.19
C LEU A 224 13.85 8.57 21.15
N SER A 225 15.05 8.03 21.37
CA SER A 225 16.25 8.84 21.11
C SER A 225 16.43 9.08 19.61
N PRO A 226 16.96 10.24 19.17
CA PRO A 226 17.25 10.52 17.75
C PRO A 226 18.21 9.50 17.11
N ARG A 227 19.10 8.90 17.89
CA ARG A 227 20.02 7.84 17.45
C ARG A 227 19.25 6.56 17.13
N TYR A 228 18.31 6.15 18.01
CA TYR A 228 17.51 4.95 17.83
C TYR A 228 16.52 5.11 16.67
N LEU A 229 15.87 6.28 16.55
CA LEU A 229 15.02 6.61 15.42
C LEU A 229 15.77 6.49 14.08
N ARG A 230 17.00 7.02 13.99
CA ARG A 230 17.85 6.88 12.80
C ARG A 230 18.19 5.42 12.52
N ALA A 231 18.54 4.62 13.53
CA ALA A 231 18.86 3.20 13.38
C ALA A 231 17.66 2.40 12.81
N ILE A 232 16.45 2.64 13.31
CA ILE A 232 15.22 2.00 12.83
C ILE A 232 14.97 2.30 11.35
N PHE A 233 15.17 3.55 10.90
CA PHE A 233 14.91 3.95 9.52
C PHE A 233 16.04 3.55 8.57
N SER A 234 17.32 3.59 9.00
CA SER A 234 18.45 3.20 8.17
C SER A 234 18.45 1.71 7.84
N ALA A 235 17.96 0.86 8.72
CA ALA A 235 17.77 -0.58 8.45
C ALA A 235 16.83 -0.85 7.25
N SER A 236 15.98 0.13 6.90
CA SER A 236 15.08 0.08 5.74
C SER A 236 15.55 0.95 4.56
N GLY A 237 16.82 1.41 4.57
CA GLY A 237 17.45 2.14 3.47
C GLY A 237 17.04 3.62 3.35
N GLY A 238 16.44 4.25 4.39
CA GLY A 238 15.97 5.62 4.29
C GLY A 238 16.23 6.48 5.53
N LYS A 239 15.88 7.78 5.43
CA LYS A 239 15.87 8.74 6.54
C LYS A 239 14.43 9.15 6.84
N VAL A 240 14.15 9.48 8.11
CA VAL A 240 12.84 10.01 8.54
C VAL A 240 12.46 11.27 7.76
N SER A 241 13.41 12.18 7.57
CA SER A 241 13.19 13.43 6.80
C SER A 241 12.79 13.17 5.36
N ASP A 242 13.38 12.15 4.71
CA ASP A 242 13.05 11.78 3.33
C ASP A 242 11.66 11.15 3.26
N TYR A 243 11.30 10.35 4.26
CA TYR A 243 9.96 9.79 4.38
C TYR A 243 8.91 10.90 4.52
N ILE A 244 9.07 11.84 5.46
CA ILE A 244 8.17 13.00 5.66
C ILE A 244 8.05 13.80 4.37
N ARG A 245 9.18 14.14 3.73
CA ARG A 245 9.21 14.91 2.48
C ARG A 245 8.45 14.19 1.36
N ARG A 246 8.71 12.91 1.12
CA ARG A 246 8.03 12.10 0.09
C ARG A 246 6.53 12.04 0.34
N ARG A 247 6.10 11.80 1.58
CA ARG A 247 4.68 11.74 1.93
C ARG A 247 3.97 13.08 1.70
N ARG A 248 4.61 14.19 2.05
CA ARG A 248 4.09 15.55 1.77
C ARG A 248 3.96 15.81 0.27
N LEU A 249 4.95 15.38 -0.53
CA LEU A 249 4.91 15.52 -1.99
C LEU A 249 3.79 14.69 -2.63
N GLN A 250 3.59 13.47 -2.17
CA GLN A 250 2.47 12.63 -2.60
C GLN A 250 1.11 13.28 -2.29
N GLU A 251 0.95 13.85 -1.09
CA GLU A 251 -0.27 14.59 -0.74
C GLU A 251 -0.46 15.85 -1.61
N CYS A 252 0.62 16.55 -1.97
CA CYS A 252 0.56 17.65 -2.91
C CYS A 252 0.15 17.19 -4.32
N ALA A 253 0.77 16.11 -4.83
CA ALA A 253 0.47 15.54 -6.13
C ALA A 253 -1.02 15.14 -6.23
N ARG A 254 -1.55 14.51 -5.19
CA ARG A 254 -2.97 14.18 -5.09
C ARG A 254 -3.86 15.43 -5.16
N LYS A 255 -3.57 16.45 -4.35
CA LYS A 255 -4.35 17.72 -4.35
C LYS A 255 -4.26 18.46 -5.69
N LEU A 256 -3.14 18.38 -6.40
CA LEU A 256 -2.98 18.97 -7.72
C LEU A 256 -3.90 18.34 -8.79
N ARG A 257 -4.29 17.10 -8.62
CA ARG A 257 -5.22 16.36 -9.48
C ARG A 257 -6.67 16.40 -9.03
N ASP A 258 -6.92 16.76 -7.77
CA ASP A 258 -8.26 16.79 -7.17
C ASP A 258 -9.03 18.03 -7.66
N PRO A 259 -10.19 17.89 -8.35
CA PRO A 259 -11.04 19.01 -8.79
C PRO A 259 -11.42 19.95 -7.66
N ALA A 260 -11.59 19.47 -6.43
CA ALA A 260 -11.88 20.30 -5.26
C ALA A 260 -10.78 21.29 -4.92
N TRP A 261 -9.56 21.08 -5.43
CA TRP A 261 -8.40 21.94 -5.24
C TRP A 261 -8.03 22.75 -6.48
N SER A 262 -8.81 22.68 -7.56
CA SER A 262 -8.52 23.37 -8.84
C SER A 262 -8.39 24.90 -8.70
N GLY A 263 -9.22 25.51 -7.86
CA GLY A 263 -9.20 26.95 -7.56
C GLY A 263 -8.12 27.39 -6.57
N HIS A 264 -7.33 26.47 -6.01
CA HIS A 264 -6.32 26.81 -5.01
C HIS A 264 -4.94 27.06 -5.63
N THR A 265 -4.19 28.01 -5.05
CA THR A 265 -2.81 28.30 -5.48
C THR A 265 -1.89 27.11 -5.14
N LEU A 266 -0.79 26.96 -5.89
CA LEU A 266 0.25 25.97 -5.60
C LEU A 266 0.81 26.12 -4.18
N MET A 267 0.96 27.38 -3.74
CA MET A 267 1.44 27.70 -2.39
C MET A 267 0.46 27.20 -1.32
N LYS A 268 -0.85 27.41 -1.51
CA LYS A 268 -1.88 26.92 -0.58
C LYS A 268 -1.90 25.41 -0.48
N ILE A 269 -1.69 24.71 -1.61
CA ILE A 269 -1.56 23.25 -1.64
C ILE A 269 -0.33 22.81 -0.87
N ALA A 270 0.83 23.42 -1.12
CA ALA A 270 2.08 23.09 -0.43
C ALA A 270 1.95 23.27 1.09
N PHE A 271 1.47 24.43 1.53
CA PHE A 271 1.33 24.74 2.97
C PHE A 271 0.30 23.84 3.66
N SER A 272 -0.84 23.55 3.00
CA SER A 272 -1.84 22.62 3.54
C SER A 272 -1.36 21.16 3.62
N SER A 273 -0.20 20.86 3.03
CA SER A 273 0.44 19.56 3.05
C SER A 273 1.70 19.51 3.95
N GLY A 274 1.96 20.58 4.71
CA GLY A 274 3.04 20.66 5.69
C GLY A 274 4.35 21.26 5.19
N PHE A 275 4.43 21.78 3.96
CA PHE A 275 5.59 22.58 3.54
C PHE A 275 5.51 23.97 4.17
N ASN A 276 6.68 24.52 4.52
CA ASN A 276 6.83 25.88 5.02
C ASN A 276 7.49 26.85 4.01
N SER A 277 7.92 26.33 2.85
CA SER A 277 8.58 27.09 1.80
C SER A 277 8.12 26.64 0.42
N ALA A 278 7.61 27.60 -0.37
CA ALA A 278 7.20 27.36 -1.75
C ALA A 278 8.38 26.99 -2.66
N ALA A 279 9.56 27.59 -2.43
CA ALA A 279 10.76 27.30 -3.19
C ALA A 279 11.28 25.88 -2.90
N HIS A 280 11.26 25.46 -1.63
CA HIS A 280 11.61 24.09 -1.24
C HIS A 280 10.64 23.07 -1.82
N PHE A 281 9.32 23.35 -1.72
CA PHE A 281 8.29 22.52 -2.34
C PHE A 281 8.52 22.33 -3.85
N SER A 282 8.69 23.43 -4.60
CA SER A 282 8.81 23.36 -6.06
C SER A 282 10.04 22.56 -6.50
N ARG A 283 11.19 22.75 -5.87
CA ARG A 283 12.40 21.98 -6.14
C ARG A 283 12.20 20.50 -5.80
N SER A 284 11.76 20.19 -4.57
CA SER A 284 11.53 18.81 -4.14
C SER A 284 10.48 18.09 -4.99
N PHE A 285 9.47 18.81 -5.49
CA PHE A 285 8.45 18.23 -6.35
C PHE A 285 9.01 17.88 -7.73
N HIS A 286 9.81 18.77 -8.30
CA HIS A 286 10.50 18.50 -9.57
C HIS A 286 11.47 17.33 -9.45
N ASP A 287 12.24 17.28 -8.35
CA ASP A 287 13.20 16.18 -8.09
C ASP A 287 12.50 14.82 -7.96
N GLU A 288 11.30 14.78 -7.38
CA GLU A 288 10.54 13.53 -7.16
C GLU A 288 9.75 13.08 -8.38
N PHE A 289 9.14 14.02 -9.13
CA PHE A 289 8.20 13.70 -10.23
C PHE A 289 8.73 14.04 -11.63
N GLY A 290 9.91 14.65 -11.75
CA GLY A 290 10.53 15.02 -13.03
C GLY A 290 9.87 16.20 -13.75
N VAL A 291 8.80 16.76 -13.18
CA VAL A 291 8.04 17.89 -13.74
C VAL A 291 7.70 18.89 -12.64
N THR A 292 7.46 20.15 -13.03
CA THR A 292 7.05 21.18 -12.07
C THR A 292 5.62 20.94 -11.56
N PRO A 293 5.25 21.41 -10.35
CA PRO A 293 3.88 21.34 -9.85
C PRO A 293 2.84 21.95 -10.80
N ARG A 294 3.24 22.98 -11.58
CA ARG A 294 2.38 23.65 -12.56
C ARG A 294 2.12 22.77 -13.78
N GLU A 295 3.15 22.13 -14.30
CA GLU A 295 3.05 21.20 -15.42
C GLU A 295 2.25 19.96 -15.01
N TYR A 296 2.52 19.42 -13.82
CA TYR A 296 1.79 18.29 -13.25
C TYR A 296 0.29 18.54 -13.14
N ARG A 297 -0.12 19.76 -12.71
CA ARG A 297 -1.54 20.19 -12.68
C ARG A 297 -2.13 20.32 -14.08
N ARG A 298 -1.35 20.77 -15.08
CA ARG A 298 -1.84 20.98 -16.45
C ARG A 298 -2.00 19.68 -17.21
N GLY A 299 -1.16 18.70 -16.98
CA GLY A 299 -1.25 17.36 -17.60
C GLY A 299 -2.47 16.55 -17.16
N THR A 300 -3.29 17.12 -16.26
CA THR A 300 -4.55 16.56 -15.77
C THR A 300 -5.80 17.21 -16.36
N ARG A 301 -5.63 18.03 -17.43
CA ARG A 301 -6.76 18.61 -18.18
C ARG A 301 -7.05 17.86 -19.44
#